data_e620aefb72031b53b5a8984a9ad95e4e
#
_entry.id   e620aefb72031b53b5a8984a9ad95e4e
#
_cell.length_a   1.000
_cell.length_b   1.000
_cell.length_c   1.000
_cell.angle_alpha   90.00
_cell.angle_beta   90.00
_cell.angle_gamma   90.00
#
_symmetry.space_group_name_H-M   'P 1'
#
loop_
_entity.id
_entity.type
_entity.pdbx_description
1 polymer ?
#
loop_
_entity_poly.entity_id
_entity_poly.type
_entity_poly.pdbx_seq_one_letter_code
_entity_poly.pdbx_strand_id
1 'polypeptide(L)'
;MMHRVKKQNDLNHDKWVGVGGKFLEGESPEDCLLRECYEETGLTLTEYKYCGIVTFVSDEWENEYMHLFLGLDYKGEIKECDEGNLEWMEKEKVLSLPIWVGDKIFLKLIEDQKRPFFSLKLVYCGEKLVEAVLDGKRISAEVV
;
A
#
# COMPACT_ATOMS: atom_id res chain seq x y z
N MET A 1 -7.16 6.16 2.53
CA MET A 1 -6.87 5.87 1.12
C MET A 1 -6.78 7.15 0.32
N MET A 2 -5.94 7.14 -0.68
CA MET A 2 -5.73 8.28 -1.57
C MET A 2 -6.23 7.93 -2.96
N HIS A 3 -7.12 8.76 -3.53
CA HIS A 3 -7.55 8.64 -4.92
C HIS A 3 -6.60 9.44 -5.82
N ARG A 4 -5.84 8.76 -6.67
CA ARG A 4 -4.78 9.34 -7.51
C ARG A 4 -5.37 10.02 -8.74
N VAL A 5 -5.82 11.27 -8.58
CA VAL A 5 -6.46 12.04 -9.66
C VAL A 5 -5.76 13.36 -9.99
N LYS A 6 -4.75 13.76 -9.19
CA LYS A 6 -4.09 15.06 -9.36
C LYS A 6 -2.89 15.05 -10.30
N LYS A 7 -2.27 13.88 -10.56
CA LYS A 7 -1.15 13.71 -11.48
C LYS A 7 -1.62 13.03 -12.76
N GLN A 8 -1.28 13.62 -13.92
CA GLN A 8 -1.47 12.96 -15.22
C GLN A 8 -0.26 12.06 -15.51
N ASN A 9 -0.44 11.05 -16.36
CA ASN A 9 0.58 10.05 -16.70
C ASN A 9 1.09 9.26 -15.49
N ASP A 10 0.30 9.19 -14.44
CA ASP A 10 0.57 8.40 -13.24
C ASP A 10 0.10 6.96 -13.48
N LEU A 11 0.94 5.97 -13.19
CA LEU A 11 0.58 4.55 -13.25
C LEU A 11 -0.67 4.25 -12.42
N ASN A 12 -0.83 4.93 -11.28
CA ASN A 12 -1.95 4.75 -10.37
C ASN A 12 -3.10 5.74 -10.65
N HIS A 13 -3.10 6.44 -11.79
CA HIS A 13 -4.14 7.42 -12.09
C HIS A 13 -5.52 6.79 -12.00
N ASP A 14 -6.44 7.49 -11.32
CA ASP A 14 -7.81 7.07 -11.03
C ASP A 14 -7.92 5.81 -10.15
N LYS A 15 -6.82 5.32 -9.58
CA LYS A 15 -6.84 4.23 -8.61
C LYS A 15 -6.73 4.77 -7.19
N TRP A 16 -7.25 4.00 -6.25
CA TRP A 16 -7.08 4.25 -4.83
C TRP A 16 -5.86 3.50 -4.33
N VAL A 17 -5.01 4.19 -3.61
CA VAL A 17 -3.76 3.64 -3.06
C VAL A 17 -3.60 3.98 -1.59
N GLY A 18 -2.77 3.20 -0.90
CA GLY A 18 -2.32 3.55 0.44
C GLY A 18 -1.35 4.72 0.41
N VAL A 19 -1.15 5.32 1.56
CA VAL A 19 -0.20 6.42 1.74
C VAL A 19 1.22 5.86 1.84
N GLY A 20 2.18 6.48 1.17
CA GLY A 20 3.57 6.05 1.22
C GLY A 20 4.42 6.68 0.13
N GLY A 21 5.68 6.33 0.10
CA GLY A 21 6.64 6.82 -0.88
C GLY A 21 7.97 6.11 -0.81
N LYS A 22 8.97 6.69 -1.47
CA LYS A 22 10.30 6.11 -1.57
C LYS A 22 11.18 6.55 -0.41
N PHE A 23 12.09 5.67 -0.02
CA PHE A 23 13.09 5.95 1.00
C PHE A 23 14.03 7.08 0.56
N LEU A 24 14.35 7.95 1.48
CA LEU A 24 15.46 8.87 1.34
C LEU A 24 16.73 8.21 1.89
N GLU A 25 17.90 8.76 1.51
CA GLU A 25 19.16 8.23 2.00
C GLU A 25 19.21 8.23 3.53
N GLY A 26 19.61 7.11 4.10
CA GLY A 26 19.73 6.95 5.55
C GLY A 26 18.45 6.61 6.29
N GLU A 27 17.33 6.51 5.61
CA GLU A 27 16.06 6.16 6.24
C GLU A 27 15.88 4.65 6.42
N SER A 28 15.40 4.25 7.59
CA SER A 28 14.82 2.92 7.79
C SER A 28 13.40 2.89 7.21
N PRO A 29 12.78 1.68 7.08
CA PRO A 29 11.37 1.60 6.71
C PRO A 29 10.45 2.43 7.61
N GLU A 30 10.72 2.43 8.92
CA GLU A 30 9.95 3.20 9.90
C GLU A 30 10.14 4.71 9.72
N ASP A 31 11.36 5.17 9.45
CA ASP A 31 11.64 6.59 9.19
C ASP A 31 10.86 7.06 7.96
N CYS A 32 10.88 6.28 6.89
CA CYS A 32 10.16 6.57 5.66
C CYS A 32 8.65 6.62 5.90
N LEU A 33 8.12 5.64 6.64
CA LEU A 33 6.70 5.59 6.99
C LEU A 33 6.24 6.87 7.68
N LEU A 34 6.95 7.28 8.72
CA LEU A 34 6.56 8.45 9.52
C LEU A 34 6.67 9.73 8.71
N ARG A 35 7.72 9.88 7.93
CA ARG A 35 7.91 11.06 7.08
C ARG A 35 6.87 11.15 5.99
N GLU A 36 6.67 10.09 5.22
CA GLU A 36 5.71 10.09 4.10
C GLU A 36 4.28 10.26 4.59
N CYS A 37 3.91 9.60 5.68
CA CYS A 37 2.59 9.78 6.27
C CYS A 37 2.34 11.24 6.64
N TYR A 38 3.29 11.88 7.31
CA TYR A 38 3.17 13.30 7.68
C TYR A 38 3.13 14.20 6.46
N GLU A 39 4.03 14.01 5.50
CA GLU A 39 4.08 14.85 4.29
C GLU A 39 2.80 14.76 3.47
N GLU A 40 2.24 13.56 3.31
CA GLU A 40 1.06 13.36 2.48
C GLU A 40 -0.25 13.65 3.19
N THR A 41 -0.34 13.42 4.49
CA THR A 41 -1.62 13.51 5.21
C THR A 41 -1.68 14.56 6.30
N GLY A 42 -0.54 15.00 6.82
CA GLY A 42 -0.45 15.85 8.01
C GLY A 42 -0.58 15.06 9.32
N LEU A 43 -0.76 13.76 9.25
CA LEU A 43 -0.91 12.90 10.42
C LEU A 43 0.45 12.40 10.91
N THR A 44 0.62 12.35 12.23
CA THR A 44 1.78 11.72 12.87
C THR A 44 1.36 10.39 13.46
N LEU A 45 1.87 9.28 12.92
CA LEU A 45 1.58 7.96 13.46
C LEU A 45 2.25 7.80 14.81
N THR A 46 1.47 7.36 15.80
CA THR A 46 1.94 7.11 17.16
C THR A 46 2.03 5.62 17.48
N GLU A 47 1.31 4.80 16.74
CA GLU A 47 1.34 3.35 16.85
C GLU A 47 1.17 2.75 15.47
N TYR A 48 1.98 1.74 15.13
CA TYR A 48 1.93 1.06 13.84
C TYR A 48 2.47 -0.35 13.97
N LYS A 49 2.09 -1.21 13.01
CA LYS A 49 2.60 -2.57 12.90
C LYS A 49 3.28 -2.74 11.54
N TYR A 50 4.50 -3.27 11.54
CA TYR A 50 5.20 -3.66 10.31
C TYR A 50 4.67 -5.03 9.88
N CYS A 51 3.82 -5.06 8.86
CA CYS A 51 3.06 -6.25 8.48
C CYS A 51 3.80 -7.19 7.54
N GLY A 52 4.58 -6.66 6.61
CA GLY A 52 5.25 -7.50 5.63
C GLY A 52 5.97 -6.73 4.54
N ILE A 53 6.53 -7.48 3.60
CA ILE A 53 7.16 -6.95 2.39
C ILE A 53 6.38 -7.46 1.19
N VAL A 54 6.02 -6.55 0.30
CA VAL A 54 5.37 -6.88 -0.97
C VAL A 54 6.36 -6.63 -2.10
N THR A 55 6.63 -7.66 -2.89
CA THR A 55 7.51 -7.57 -4.05
C THR A 55 6.63 -7.41 -5.28
N PHE A 56 6.74 -6.28 -5.96
CA PHE A 56 6.04 -6.03 -7.22
C PHE A 56 6.95 -6.34 -8.40
N VAL A 57 6.53 -7.24 -9.26
CA VAL A 57 7.21 -7.57 -10.52
C VAL A 57 6.28 -7.20 -11.66
N SER A 58 6.80 -6.48 -12.64
CA SER A 58 6.03 -6.02 -13.81
C SER A 58 6.85 -6.17 -15.07
N ASP A 59 6.20 -6.41 -16.20
CA ASP A 59 6.81 -6.40 -17.52
C ASP A 59 7.03 -4.99 -18.08
N GLU A 60 6.40 -3.98 -17.46
CA GLU A 60 6.43 -2.58 -17.91
C GLU A 60 7.24 -1.65 -17.00
N TRP A 61 7.41 -2.02 -15.73
CA TRP A 61 8.00 -1.16 -14.70
C TRP A 61 9.10 -1.89 -13.94
N GLU A 62 9.99 -1.12 -13.32
CA GLU A 62 11.04 -1.70 -12.46
C GLU A 62 10.42 -2.43 -11.27
N ASN A 63 11.08 -3.49 -10.82
CA ASN A 63 10.65 -4.22 -9.62
C ASN A 63 10.74 -3.32 -8.40
N GLU A 64 9.75 -3.40 -7.53
CA GLU A 64 9.70 -2.63 -6.29
C GLU A 64 9.48 -3.54 -5.09
N TYR A 65 10.09 -3.16 -3.98
CA TYR A 65 9.85 -3.79 -2.68
C TYR A 65 9.12 -2.78 -1.81
N MET A 66 7.88 -3.09 -1.48
CA MET A 66 7.06 -2.22 -0.64
C MET A 66 7.06 -2.75 0.80
N HIS A 67 7.53 -1.94 1.73
CA HIS A 67 7.44 -2.22 3.15
C HIS A 67 6.05 -1.82 3.63
N LEU A 68 5.24 -2.80 4.01
CA LEU A 68 3.82 -2.60 4.31
C LEU A 68 3.60 -2.47 5.81
N PHE A 69 3.01 -1.36 6.21
CA PHE A 69 2.68 -1.06 7.60
C PHE A 69 1.18 -0.83 7.75
N LEU A 70 0.67 -1.14 8.92
CA LEU A 70 -0.68 -0.79 9.34
C LEU A 70 -0.57 0.27 10.43
N GLY A 71 -1.09 1.47 10.17
CA GLY A 71 -1.19 2.52 11.17
C GLY A 71 -2.32 2.19 12.15
N LEU A 72 -2.01 2.18 13.44
CA LEU A 72 -2.95 1.81 14.50
C LEU A 72 -3.44 3.01 15.30
N ASP A 73 -2.64 4.06 15.41
CA ASP A 73 -3.02 5.29 16.09
C ASP A 73 -2.25 6.47 15.51
N TYR A 74 -2.80 7.67 15.66
CA TYR A 74 -2.22 8.87 15.08
C TYR A 74 -2.62 10.13 15.85
N LYS A 75 -1.90 11.23 15.58
CA LYS A 75 -2.20 12.58 16.04
C LYS A 75 -2.28 13.52 14.85
N GLY A 76 -3.03 14.60 15.00
CA GLY A 76 -3.14 15.63 13.97
C GLY A 76 -4.40 15.50 13.14
N GLU A 77 -4.49 16.36 12.12
CA GLU A 77 -5.64 16.43 11.21
C GLU A 77 -5.18 16.28 9.77
N ILE A 78 -6.02 15.68 8.94
CA ILE A 78 -5.73 15.53 7.51
C ILE A 78 -5.61 16.89 6.86
N LYS A 79 -4.51 17.07 6.11
CA LYS A 79 -4.29 18.23 5.25
C LYS A 79 -4.48 17.85 3.78
N GLU A 80 -4.61 18.85 2.91
CA GLU A 80 -4.68 18.63 1.47
C GLU A 80 -3.38 18.01 0.95
N CYS A 81 -3.51 17.03 0.06
CA CYS A 81 -2.40 16.34 -0.57
C CYS A 81 -2.27 16.73 -2.04
N ASP A 82 -1.03 16.96 -2.51
CA ASP A 82 -0.75 17.35 -3.90
C ASP A 82 -0.89 16.19 -4.89
N GLU A 83 -0.84 14.95 -4.44
CA GLU A 83 -0.87 13.76 -5.30
C GLU A 83 -2.26 13.22 -5.58
N GLY A 84 -3.21 13.47 -4.70
CA GLY A 84 -4.55 12.97 -4.83
C GLY A 84 -5.48 13.47 -3.72
N ASN A 85 -6.69 12.95 -3.72
CA ASN A 85 -7.69 13.26 -2.71
C ASN A 85 -7.64 12.21 -1.60
N LEU A 86 -7.43 12.66 -0.36
CA LEU A 86 -7.45 11.80 0.82
C LEU A 86 -8.87 11.65 1.33
N GLU A 87 -9.23 10.43 1.71
CA GLU A 87 -10.55 10.15 2.20
C GLU A 87 -10.52 9.03 3.25
N TRP A 88 -11.21 9.24 4.37
CA TRP A 88 -11.47 8.17 5.32
C TRP A 88 -12.47 7.22 4.71
N MET A 89 -12.18 5.92 4.76
CA MET A 89 -12.99 4.91 4.10
C MET A 89 -13.25 3.75 5.06
N GLU A 90 -14.48 3.26 5.08
CA GLU A 90 -14.82 2.06 5.82
C GLU A 90 -14.10 0.85 5.22
N LYS A 91 -13.58 -0.04 6.07
CA LYS A 91 -12.81 -1.21 5.64
C LYS A 91 -13.56 -2.05 4.59
N GLU A 92 -14.85 -2.23 4.78
CA GLU A 92 -15.70 -3.06 3.91
C GLU A 92 -15.83 -2.47 2.51
N LYS A 93 -15.67 -1.16 2.37
CA LYS A 93 -15.78 -0.46 1.09
C LYS A 93 -14.47 -0.44 0.30
N VAL A 94 -13.34 -0.57 0.97
CA VAL A 94 -12.02 -0.45 0.32
C VAL A 94 -11.85 -1.47 -0.80
N LEU A 95 -12.27 -2.71 -0.59
CA LEU A 95 -12.11 -3.78 -1.59
C LEU A 95 -12.99 -3.58 -2.83
N SER A 96 -13.99 -2.72 -2.77
CA SER A 96 -14.85 -2.40 -3.93
C SER A 96 -14.37 -1.19 -4.72
N LEU A 97 -13.33 -0.49 -4.26
CA LEU A 97 -12.77 0.65 -4.96
C LEU A 97 -11.92 0.21 -6.17
N PRO A 98 -11.68 1.13 -7.13
CA PRO A 98 -10.71 0.90 -8.20
C PRO A 98 -9.29 0.83 -7.61
N ILE A 99 -8.88 -0.37 -7.23
CA ILE A 99 -7.55 -0.66 -6.70
C ILE A 99 -6.91 -1.77 -7.53
N TRP A 100 -5.59 -1.90 -7.42
CA TRP A 100 -4.89 -3.01 -8.06
C TRP A 100 -5.36 -4.34 -7.47
N VAL A 101 -5.49 -5.37 -8.31
CA VAL A 101 -5.98 -6.69 -7.87
C VAL A 101 -5.14 -7.26 -6.73
N GLY A 102 -3.82 -7.13 -6.82
CA GLY A 102 -2.90 -7.60 -5.78
C GLY A 102 -3.05 -6.87 -4.46
N ASP A 103 -3.48 -5.60 -4.49
CA ASP A 103 -3.71 -4.81 -3.28
C ASP A 103 -4.84 -5.44 -2.44
N LYS A 104 -5.82 -6.05 -3.08
CA LYS A 104 -6.90 -6.78 -2.38
C LYS A 104 -6.34 -7.91 -1.52
N ILE A 105 -5.28 -8.55 -1.99
CA ILE A 105 -4.64 -9.66 -1.25
C ILE A 105 -4.03 -9.14 0.04
N PHE A 106 -3.11 -8.17 -0.04
CA PHE A 106 -2.45 -7.70 1.19
C PHE A 106 -3.39 -6.92 2.11
N LEU A 107 -4.39 -6.23 1.58
CA LEU A 107 -5.38 -5.56 2.43
C LEU A 107 -6.16 -6.56 3.29
N LYS A 108 -6.50 -7.72 2.72
CA LYS A 108 -7.12 -8.80 3.51
C LYS A 108 -6.16 -9.39 4.54
N LEU A 109 -4.89 -9.57 4.17
CA LEU A 109 -3.89 -10.12 5.09
C LEU A 109 -3.69 -9.25 6.32
N ILE A 110 -3.68 -7.93 6.17
CA ILE A 110 -3.46 -7.00 7.28
C ILE A 110 -4.69 -6.81 8.17
N GLU A 111 -5.87 -7.25 7.77
CA GLU A 111 -7.06 -7.22 8.62
C GLU A 111 -6.86 -8.05 9.90
N ASP A 112 -6.14 -9.15 9.81
CA ASP A 112 -5.75 -9.93 10.96
C ASP A 112 -4.48 -9.36 11.58
N GLN A 113 -4.64 -8.51 12.60
CA GLN A 113 -3.52 -7.86 13.27
C GLN A 113 -2.59 -8.82 14.03
N LYS A 114 -3.02 -10.06 14.24
CA LYS A 114 -2.21 -11.10 14.88
C LYS A 114 -1.36 -11.89 13.89
N ARG A 115 -1.59 -11.67 12.59
CA ARG A 115 -0.84 -12.39 11.56
C ARG A 115 0.65 -12.07 11.66
N PRO A 116 1.55 -13.08 11.60
CA PRO A 116 2.99 -12.84 11.55
C PRO A 116 3.39 -12.06 10.31
N PHE A 117 4.59 -11.48 10.36
CA PHE A 117 5.21 -10.82 9.21
C PHE A 117 5.19 -11.76 8.00
N PHE A 118 4.84 -11.22 6.83
CA PHE A 118 4.74 -12.01 5.60
C PHE A 118 5.56 -11.41 4.46
N SER A 119 5.87 -12.25 3.47
CA SER A 119 6.45 -11.86 2.20
C SER A 119 5.47 -12.21 1.09
N LEU A 120 5.02 -11.22 0.34
CA LEU A 120 4.07 -11.41 -0.75
C LEU A 120 4.68 -10.93 -2.06
N LYS A 121 4.75 -11.81 -3.05
CA LYS A 121 5.20 -11.46 -4.39
C LYS A 121 3.99 -11.38 -5.32
N LEU A 122 3.89 -10.27 -6.04
CA LEU A 122 2.81 -10.02 -7.00
C LEU A 122 3.44 -9.78 -8.38
N VAL A 123 3.07 -10.59 -9.36
CA VAL A 123 3.58 -10.47 -10.73
C VAL A 123 2.47 -9.98 -11.63
N TYR A 124 2.71 -8.88 -12.32
CA TYR A 124 1.77 -8.25 -13.24
C TYR A 124 2.24 -8.33 -14.69
N CYS A 125 1.29 -8.52 -15.59
CA CYS A 125 1.45 -8.29 -17.02
C CYS A 125 0.49 -7.15 -17.37
N GLY A 126 1.02 -5.95 -17.63
CA GLY A 126 0.21 -4.75 -17.68
C GLY A 126 -0.50 -4.51 -16.35
N GLU A 127 -1.82 -4.38 -16.38
CA GLU A 127 -2.65 -4.24 -15.18
C GLU A 127 -3.15 -5.58 -14.63
N LYS A 128 -2.84 -6.69 -15.31
CA LYS A 128 -3.33 -8.01 -14.94
C LYS A 128 -2.37 -8.71 -13.96
N LEU A 129 -2.91 -9.17 -12.84
CA LEU A 129 -2.16 -10.01 -11.90
C LEU A 129 -2.09 -11.43 -12.44
N VAL A 130 -0.88 -11.92 -12.73
CA VAL A 130 -0.67 -13.25 -13.32
C VAL A 130 -0.13 -14.27 -12.32
N GLU A 131 0.45 -13.82 -11.22
CA GLU A 131 0.99 -14.71 -10.20
C GLU A 131 1.01 -14.00 -8.84
N ALA A 132 0.69 -14.75 -7.78
CA ALA A 132 0.83 -14.31 -6.40
C ALA A 132 1.49 -15.42 -5.58
N VAL A 133 2.52 -15.05 -4.80
CA VAL A 133 3.29 -15.99 -3.98
C VAL A 133 3.35 -15.44 -2.56
N LEU A 134 2.81 -16.20 -1.60
CA LEU A 134 2.78 -15.81 -0.18
C LEU A 134 3.74 -16.72 0.59
N ASP A 135 4.75 -16.11 1.23
CA ASP A 135 5.77 -16.82 2.04
C ASP A 135 6.38 -17.99 1.27
N GLY A 136 6.66 -17.78 -0.02
CA GLY A 136 7.28 -18.78 -0.89
C GLY A 136 6.31 -19.78 -1.50
N LYS A 137 5.01 -19.66 -1.23
CA LYS A 137 4.00 -20.57 -1.77
C LYS A 137 3.05 -19.84 -2.71
N ARG A 138 2.86 -20.40 -3.91
CA ARG A 138 1.93 -19.84 -4.89
C ARG A 138 0.49 -19.91 -4.38
N ILE A 139 -0.24 -18.80 -4.51
CA ILE A 139 -1.65 -18.71 -4.11
C ILE A 139 -2.49 -18.21 -5.26
N SER A 140 -3.81 -18.46 -5.19
CA SER A 140 -4.78 -17.83 -6.07
C SER A 140 -5.14 -16.45 -5.51
N ALA A 141 -5.38 -15.47 -6.39
CA ALA A 141 -5.84 -14.14 -5.99
C ALA A 141 -7.18 -14.18 -5.22
N GLU A 142 -7.91 -15.27 -5.32
CA GLU A 142 -9.21 -15.46 -4.66
C GLU A 142 -9.12 -16.17 -3.31
N VAL A 143 -7.96 -16.73 -2.96
CA VAL A 143 -7.78 -17.59 -1.79
C VAL A 143 -6.94 -16.89 -0.73
N VAL A 144 -7.47 -15.84 -0.13
CA VAL A 144 -6.75 -15.15 0.96
C VAL A 144 -7.61 -15.01 2.21
#